data_935f33349c073191af971307b998d691
#
_entry.id   935f33349c073191af971307b998d691
#
_cell.length_a   1.000
_cell.length_b   1.000
_cell.length_c   1.000
_cell.angle_alpha   90.00
_cell.angle_beta   90.00
_cell.angle_gamma   90.00
#
_symmetry.space_group_name_H-M   'P 1'
#
loop_
_entity.id
_entity.type
_entity.pdbx_description
1 polymer ?
#
loop_
_entity_poly.entity_id
_entity_poly.type
_entity_poly.pdbx_seq_one_letter_code
_entity_poly.pdbx_strand_id
1 'polypeptide(L)'
;MLRKGATANDLFKGKEWLAIVAIGLYVVLLLIAINLPQLKNFPLEWRFSGMRITWGIIRSLLCGALGMAIAISWRTARVQLGMIGVVGILGLLAFVSVESHFLAPIYSRLAHNIRPNRVVRQTSASSCAPSALASILQRWGITSATETEVARAAGTSLMGTSMPQVLQAVKSFGLSGMELKPTWEQMQQINRPGVLAVWQITDAGEKLPHAVALMAIDGIKAIVADPATGKYQSYTQAEFNVIWRDEYLPIYRSTDLVFSSNTALGYLQKLGHFGSLTEAVRSFQEAHDLKVTSQLDSLTLLMLSGSFIQETPTLKVKEFEASVTQYMKCGDRLDRCPW
;
A
#
# COMPACT_ATOMS: atom_id res chain seq x y z
N MET A 1 13.14 -42.23 11.74
CA MET A 1 14.01 -43.07 12.65
C MET A 1 15.44 -43.01 12.16
N LEU A 2 16.34 -42.32 12.85
CA LEU A 2 17.78 -42.32 12.54
C LEU A 2 18.41 -43.60 13.08
N ARG A 3 19.09 -44.37 12.22
CA ARG A 3 19.80 -45.58 12.60
C ARG A 3 20.91 -45.26 13.63
N LYS A 4 21.16 -46.13 14.61
CA LYS A 4 22.32 -46.04 15.50
C LYS A 4 23.59 -46.05 14.63
N GLY A 5 24.44 -45.02 14.75
CA GLY A 5 25.68 -44.88 13.99
C GLY A 5 25.60 -44.02 12.72
N ALA A 6 24.43 -43.43 12.39
CA ALA A 6 24.32 -42.50 11.25
C ALA A 6 25.09 -41.21 11.52
N THR A 7 25.91 -40.79 10.60
CA THR A 7 26.59 -39.49 10.60
C THR A 7 25.72 -38.43 9.92
N ALA A 8 26.04 -37.14 10.07
CA ALA A 8 25.38 -36.06 9.35
C ALA A 8 25.40 -36.30 7.82
N ASN A 9 26.49 -36.90 7.33
CA ASN A 9 26.64 -37.27 5.93
C ASN A 9 25.72 -38.41 5.48
N ASP A 10 25.35 -39.34 6.38
CA ASP A 10 24.48 -40.47 6.08
C ASP A 10 23.00 -40.04 5.97
N LEU A 11 22.62 -38.88 6.52
CA LEU A 11 21.26 -38.35 6.45
C LEU A 11 20.85 -38.00 4.99
N PHE A 12 21.84 -37.53 4.22
CA PHE A 12 21.63 -37.09 2.84
C PHE A 12 22.28 -38.01 1.81
N LYS A 13 22.99 -39.06 2.23
CA LYS A 13 23.71 -39.97 1.33
C LYS A 13 22.77 -40.57 0.29
N GLY A 14 23.01 -40.25 -0.98
CA GLY A 14 22.16 -40.64 -2.10
C GLY A 14 20.82 -39.87 -2.21
N LYS A 15 20.63 -38.82 -1.39
CA LYS A 15 19.41 -37.99 -1.34
C LYS A 15 19.76 -36.50 -1.27
N GLU A 16 20.93 -36.09 -1.72
CA GLU A 16 21.41 -34.71 -1.75
C GLU A 16 20.45 -33.82 -2.52
N TRP A 17 19.77 -34.39 -3.53
CA TRP A 17 18.75 -33.69 -4.31
C TRP A 17 17.56 -33.22 -3.45
N LEU A 18 17.22 -33.95 -2.36
CA LEU A 18 16.14 -33.50 -1.44
C LEU A 18 16.53 -32.23 -0.70
N ALA A 19 17.79 -32.07 -0.34
CA ALA A 19 18.28 -30.83 0.26
C ALA A 19 18.22 -29.66 -0.73
N ILE A 20 18.60 -29.90 -1.99
CA ILE A 20 18.50 -28.91 -3.07
C ILE A 20 17.04 -28.51 -3.31
N VAL A 21 16.14 -29.48 -3.38
CA VAL A 21 14.69 -29.24 -3.56
C VAL A 21 14.13 -28.45 -2.37
N ALA A 22 14.50 -28.81 -1.14
CA ALA A 22 14.06 -28.10 0.07
C ALA A 22 14.55 -26.64 0.08
N ILE A 23 15.82 -26.40 -0.26
CA ILE A 23 16.39 -25.05 -0.40
C ILE A 23 15.68 -24.28 -1.50
N GLY A 24 15.48 -24.91 -2.68
CA GLY A 24 14.76 -24.29 -3.79
C GLY A 24 13.33 -23.90 -3.43
N LEU A 25 12.57 -24.78 -2.79
CA LEU A 25 11.23 -24.50 -2.29
C LEU A 25 11.23 -23.36 -1.28
N TYR A 26 12.21 -23.34 -0.39
CA TYR A 26 12.39 -22.25 0.57
C TYR A 26 12.60 -20.90 -0.11
N VAL A 27 13.52 -20.83 -1.09
CA VAL A 27 13.78 -19.60 -1.85
C VAL A 27 12.52 -19.12 -2.56
N VAL A 28 11.75 -20.03 -3.17
CA VAL A 28 10.48 -19.70 -3.83
C VAL A 28 9.46 -19.15 -2.82
N LEU A 29 9.29 -19.79 -1.68
CA LEU A 29 8.38 -19.31 -0.62
C LEU A 29 8.80 -17.94 -0.09
N LEU A 30 10.09 -17.71 0.08
CA LEU A 30 10.63 -16.42 0.51
C LEU A 30 10.38 -15.32 -0.53
N LEU A 31 10.60 -15.61 -1.81
CA LEU A 31 10.29 -14.68 -2.89
C LEU A 31 8.80 -14.35 -2.97
N ILE A 32 7.93 -15.35 -2.81
CA ILE A 32 6.48 -15.13 -2.75
C ILE A 32 6.14 -14.22 -1.57
N ALA A 33 6.65 -14.52 -0.38
CA ALA A 33 6.31 -13.78 0.83
C ALA A 33 6.78 -12.31 0.78
N ILE A 34 7.98 -12.03 0.24
CA ILE A 34 8.49 -10.66 0.05
C ILE A 34 7.63 -9.88 -0.94
N ASN A 35 7.14 -10.53 -2.01
CA ASN A 35 6.32 -9.89 -3.02
C ASN A 35 4.80 -9.93 -2.71
N LEU A 36 4.39 -10.59 -1.64
CA LEU A 36 2.97 -10.79 -1.28
C LEU A 36 2.17 -9.47 -1.27
N PRO A 37 2.66 -8.33 -0.76
CA PRO A 37 1.93 -7.07 -0.80
C PRO A 37 1.58 -6.60 -2.23
N GLN A 38 2.38 -6.98 -3.23
CA GLN A 38 2.21 -6.58 -4.63
C GLN A 38 1.33 -7.55 -5.43
N LEU A 39 1.07 -8.76 -4.90
CA LEU A 39 0.27 -9.80 -5.57
C LEU A 39 -1.23 -9.51 -5.41
N LYS A 40 -1.81 -8.71 -6.31
CA LYS A 40 -3.20 -8.23 -6.25
C LYS A 40 -4.27 -9.35 -6.20
N ASN A 41 -3.93 -10.54 -6.68
CA ASN A 41 -4.85 -11.70 -6.69
C ASN A 41 -5.00 -12.39 -5.32
N PHE A 42 -4.16 -12.04 -4.35
CA PHE A 42 -4.25 -12.61 -3.01
C PHE A 42 -5.20 -11.79 -2.12
N PRO A 43 -5.87 -12.42 -1.14
CA PRO A 43 -6.72 -11.73 -0.18
C PRO A 43 -5.98 -10.58 0.52
N LEU A 44 -6.70 -9.49 0.80
CA LEU A 44 -6.12 -8.30 1.40
C LEU A 44 -5.44 -8.60 2.74
N GLU A 45 -6.03 -9.50 3.54
CA GLU A 45 -5.50 -9.91 4.84
C GLU A 45 -4.11 -10.53 4.73
N TRP A 46 -3.85 -11.31 3.69
CA TRP A 46 -2.54 -11.91 3.42
C TRP A 46 -1.54 -10.85 2.96
N ARG A 47 -1.97 -9.97 2.07
CA ARG A 47 -1.13 -8.87 1.54
C ARG A 47 -0.78 -7.84 2.62
N PHE A 48 -1.72 -7.53 3.48
CA PHE A 48 -1.52 -6.69 4.66
C PHE A 48 -0.46 -7.26 5.60
N SER A 49 -0.49 -8.58 5.82
CA SER A 49 0.40 -9.29 6.74
C SER A 49 1.69 -9.80 6.09
N GLY A 50 1.94 -9.53 4.80
CA GLY A 50 3.00 -10.15 4.00
C GLY A 50 4.38 -10.08 4.66
N MET A 51 4.76 -8.93 5.20
CA MET A 51 6.04 -8.78 5.88
C MET A 51 6.12 -9.64 7.15
N ARG A 52 5.07 -9.68 7.98
CA ARG A 52 5.02 -10.52 9.20
C ARG A 52 5.06 -12.00 8.85
N ILE A 53 4.40 -12.39 7.76
CA ILE A 53 4.44 -13.78 7.25
C ILE A 53 5.86 -14.13 6.83
N THR A 54 6.55 -13.25 6.10
CA THR A 54 7.96 -13.46 5.69
C THR A 54 8.86 -13.72 6.89
N TRP A 55 8.81 -12.84 7.90
CA TRP A 55 9.60 -13.01 9.13
C TRP A 55 9.23 -14.29 9.88
N GLY A 56 7.94 -14.63 9.95
CA GLY A 56 7.45 -15.86 10.55
C GLY A 56 7.97 -17.12 9.85
N ILE A 57 8.03 -17.13 8.52
CA ILE A 57 8.59 -18.23 7.73
C ILE A 57 10.08 -18.37 8.02
N ILE A 58 10.86 -17.29 7.98
CA ILE A 58 12.29 -17.30 8.27
C ILE A 58 12.56 -17.85 9.69
N ARG A 59 11.83 -17.35 10.68
CA ARG A 59 11.93 -17.84 12.07
C ARG A 59 11.64 -19.33 12.18
N SER A 60 10.58 -19.81 11.54
CA SER A 60 10.21 -21.23 11.56
C SER A 60 11.31 -22.11 10.94
N LEU A 61 11.96 -21.65 9.89
CA LEU A 61 13.06 -22.36 9.26
C LEU A 61 14.33 -22.37 10.11
N LEU A 62 14.65 -21.25 10.76
CA LEU A 62 15.78 -21.20 11.71
C LEU A 62 15.55 -22.17 12.86
N CYS A 63 14.34 -22.21 13.43
CA CYS A 63 13.97 -23.18 14.45
C CYS A 63 14.09 -24.62 13.96
N GLY A 64 13.63 -24.90 12.73
CA GLY A 64 13.74 -26.22 12.11
C GLY A 64 15.19 -26.65 11.89
N ALA A 65 16.03 -25.75 11.37
CA ALA A 65 17.45 -25.99 11.18
C ALA A 65 18.18 -26.27 12.50
N LEU A 66 17.89 -25.47 13.54
CA LEU A 66 18.44 -25.68 14.89
C LEU A 66 18.00 -27.04 15.45
N GLY A 67 16.71 -27.39 15.33
CA GLY A 67 16.19 -28.68 15.76
C GLY A 67 16.88 -29.87 15.06
N MET A 68 17.12 -29.77 13.75
CA MET A 68 17.88 -30.77 12.99
C MET A 68 19.32 -30.86 13.47
N ALA A 69 20.01 -29.74 13.68
CA ALA A 69 21.39 -29.70 14.15
C ALA A 69 21.50 -30.37 15.53
N ILE A 70 20.59 -30.09 16.46
CA ILE A 70 20.51 -30.73 17.76
C ILE A 70 20.27 -32.25 17.62
N ALA A 71 19.31 -32.67 16.79
CA ALA A 71 18.99 -34.10 16.61
C ALA A 71 20.16 -34.91 16.03
N ILE A 72 20.92 -34.31 15.09
CA ILE A 72 22.11 -34.93 14.52
C ILE A 72 23.21 -35.01 15.57
N SER A 73 23.52 -33.90 16.24
CA SER A 73 24.60 -33.84 17.24
C SER A 73 24.34 -34.74 18.47
N TRP A 74 23.08 -34.92 18.86
CA TRP A 74 22.69 -35.87 19.91
C TRP A 74 23.16 -37.30 19.62
N ARG A 75 23.19 -37.69 18.35
CA ARG A 75 23.58 -39.05 17.94
C ARG A 75 25.03 -39.17 17.50
N THR A 76 25.67 -38.08 17.07
CA THR A 76 27.01 -38.11 16.45
C THR A 76 28.10 -37.54 17.38
N ALA A 77 27.81 -36.44 18.06
CA ALA A 77 28.82 -35.69 18.82
C ALA A 77 28.19 -34.93 19.99
N ARG A 78 27.87 -35.64 21.08
CA ARG A 78 27.19 -35.08 22.27
C ARG A 78 27.92 -33.88 22.90
N VAL A 79 29.25 -33.86 22.81
CA VAL A 79 30.05 -32.73 23.31
C VAL A 79 29.76 -31.42 22.58
N GLN A 80 29.39 -31.49 21.30
CA GLN A 80 29.07 -30.30 20.47
C GLN A 80 27.64 -29.76 20.73
N LEU A 81 26.80 -30.54 21.40
CA LEU A 81 25.40 -30.21 21.67
C LEU A 81 25.25 -28.88 22.42
N GLY A 82 26.10 -28.69 23.44
CA GLY A 82 26.11 -27.45 24.21
C GLY A 82 26.45 -26.23 23.37
N MET A 83 27.47 -26.37 22.53
CA MET A 83 27.87 -25.28 21.62
C MET A 83 26.79 -24.96 20.60
N ILE A 84 26.21 -25.97 19.93
CA ILE A 84 25.13 -25.83 18.96
C ILE A 84 23.91 -25.20 19.61
N GLY A 85 23.54 -25.62 20.80
CA GLY A 85 22.44 -25.06 21.59
C GLY A 85 22.66 -23.58 21.89
N VAL A 86 23.83 -23.23 22.43
CA VAL A 86 24.15 -21.84 22.78
C VAL A 86 24.18 -20.94 21.53
N VAL A 87 24.91 -21.33 20.48
CA VAL A 87 25.01 -20.54 19.26
C VAL A 87 23.65 -20.42 18.56
N GLY A 88 22.87 -21.51 18.51
CA GLY A 88 21.55 -21.51 17.90
C GLY A 88 20.54 -20.63 18.66
N ILE A 89 20.56 -20.69 19.99
CA ILE A 89 19.67 -19.83 20.83
C ILE A 89 20.09 -18.37 20.68
N LEU A 90 21.39 -18.05 20.74
CA LEU A 90 21.86 -16.67 20.55
C LEU A 90 21.50 -16.14 19.17
N GLY A 91 21.67 -16.95 18.12
CA GLY A 91 21.27 -16.59 16.76
C GLY A 91 19.76 -16.35 16.63
N LEU A 92 18.93 -17.19 17.23
CA LEU A 92 17.49 -17.01 17.24
C LEU A 92 17.06 -15.77 18.04
N LEU A 93 17.66 -15.52 19.19
CA LEU A 93 17.40 -14.31 19.98
C LEU A 93 17.79 -13.05 19.23
N ALA A 94 18.97 -13.05 18.56
CA ALA A 94 19.39 -11.94 17.71
C ALA A 94 18.39 -11.69 16.57
N PHE A 95 17.95 -12.77 15.90
CA PHE A 95 16.95 -12.67 14.83
C PHE A 95 15.62 -12.09 15.33
N VAL A 96 15.09 -12.61 16.44
CA VAL A 96 13.83 -12.10 17.03
C VAL A 96 13.97 -10.65 17.49
N SER A 97 15.14 -10.25 17.99
CA SER A 97 15.40 -8.85 18.37
C SER A 97 15.38 -7.93 17.14
N VAL A 98 16.00 -8.34 16.02
CA VAL A 98 15.97 -7.60 14.75
C VAL A 98 14.55 -7.55 14.20
N GLU A 99 13.83 -8.67 14.16
CA GLU A 99 12.42 -8.74 13.74
C GLU A 99 11.58 -7.78 14.57
N SER A 100 11.65 -7.83 15.89
CA SER A 100 10.86 -6.98 16.80
C SER A 100 11.18 -5.49 16.61
N HIS A 101 12.43 -5.14 16.31
CA HIS A 101 12.82 -3.77 16.03
C HIS A 101 12.20 -3.26 14.74
N PHE A 102 12.34 -3.98 13.62
CA PHE A 102 11.84 -3.53 12.32
C PHE A 102 10.31 -3.55 12.21
N LEU A 103 9.65 -4.52 12.87
CA LEU A 103 8.20 -4.61 12.92
C LEU A 103 7.58 -3.80 14.07
N ALA A 104 8.40 -3.09 14.86
CA ALA A 104 7.90 -2.25 15.95
C ALA A 104 6.93 -1.19 15.42
N PRO A 105 5.74 -1.05 16.03
CA PRO A 105 4.82 0.00 15.68
C PRO A 105 5.39 1.36 16.06
N ILE A 106 5.21 2.35 15.18
CA ILE A 106 5.77 3.70 15.39
C ILE A 106 4.73 4.71 15.90
N TYR A 107 3.44 4.35 15.93
CA TYR A 107 2.36 5.31 16.20
C TYR A 107 2.42 5.97 17.58
N SER A 108 3.07 5.36 18.57
CA SER A 108 3.29 6.00 19.89
C SER A 108 4.30 7.15 19.88
N ARG A 109 5.09 7.26 18.80
CA ARG A 109 6.11 8.32 18.61
C ARG A 109 5.67 9.40 17.63
N LEU A 110 4.49 9.24 17.02
CA LEU A 110 3.95 10.19 16.05
C LEU A 110 3.22 11.32 16.77
N ALA A 111 3.28 12.50 16.19
CA ALA A 111 2.56 13.69 16.65
C ALA A 111 1.64 14.18 15.53
N HIS A 112 0.51 14.79 15.92
CA HIS A 112 -0.37 15.40 14.93
C HIS A 112 0.23 16.73 14.47
N ASN A 113 0.61 16.81 13.19
CA ASN A 113 1.23 18.00 12.61
C ASN A 113 0.49 18.41 11.33
N ILE A 114 -0.73 18.94 11.50
CA ILE A 114 -1.49 19.53 10.40
C ILE A 114 -1.03 20.97 10.16
N ARG A 115 -0.74 21.28 8.91
CA ARG A 115 -0.35 22.61 8.49
C ARG A 115 -1.59 23.48 8.20
N PRO A 116 -1.44 24.83 8.19
CA PRO A 116 -2.55 25.75 7.85
C PRO A 116 -3.17 25.46 6.47
N ASN A 117 -2.41 24.94 5.53
CA ASN A 117 -2.88 24.48 4.21
C ASN A 117 -3.55 23.10 4.24
N ARG A 118 -3.85 22.54 5.40
CA ARG A 118 -4.46 21.20 5.62
C ARG A 118 -3.60 20.00 5.22
N VAL A 119 -2.36 20.20 4.84
CA VAL A 119 -1.44 19.07 4.65
C VAL A 119 -0.98 18.54 6.01
N VAL A 120 -1.13 17.24 6.23
CA VAL A 120 -0.58 16.57 7.40
C VAL A 120 0.89 16.27 7.12
N ARG A 121 1.79 16.96 7.84
CA ARG A 121 3.22 16.73 7.70
C ARG A 121 3.63 15.53 8.52
N GLN A 122 4.37 14.60 7.90
CA GLN A 122 4.89 13.43 8.58
C GLN A 122 5.83 13.80 9.73
N THR A 123 5.75 13.05 10.81
CA THR A 123 6.60 13.23 11.99
C THR A 123 7.64 12.13 12.15
N SER A 124 7.62 11.14 11.28
CA SER A 124 8.61 10.07 11.17
C SER A 124 8.96 9.81 9.70
N ALA A 125 10.18 9.34 9.43
CA ALA A 125 10.59 8.92 8.08
C ALA A 125 9.72 7.79 7.51
N SER A 126 9.11 6.98 8.37
CA SER A 126 8.29 5.82 7.99
C SER A 126 6.78 6.11 7.94
N SER A 127 6.35 7.36 8.13
CA SER A 127 4.92 7.73 8.22
C SER A 127 4.39 8.53 7.02
N CYS A 128 5.10 8.55 5.89
CA CYS A 128 4.65 9.28 4.70
C CYS A 128 3.25 8.84 4.23
N ALA A 129 3.00 7.52 4.12
CA ALA A 129 1.71 7.02 3.66
C ALA A 129 0.55 7.28 4.65
N PRO A 130 0.69 7.08 5.97
CA PRO A 130 -0.31 7.54 6.94
C PRO A 130 -0.61 9.03 6.86
N SER A 131 0.40 9.89 6.72
CA SER A 131 0.22 11.34 6.64
C SER A 131 -0.42 11.77 5.32
N ALA A 132 -0.06 11.12 4.20
CA ALA A 132 -0.74 11.32 2.92
C ALA A 132 -2.22 10.96 3.01
N LEU A 133 -2.53 9.77 3.56
CA LEU A 133 -3.92 9.34 3.77
C LEU A 133 -4.66 10.29 4.73
N ALA A 134 -4.04 10.70 5.84
CA ALA A 134 -4.65 11.64 6.78
C ALA A 134 -5.02 12.97 6.07
N SER A 135 -4.16 13.49 5.19
CA SER A 135 -4.46 14.71 4.41
C SER A 135 -5.68 14.52 3.51
N ILE A 136 -5.86 13.33 2.92
CA ILE A 136 -7.05 13.02 2.11
C ILE A 136 -8.29 12.88 2.99
N LEU A 137 -8.18 12.17 4.13
CA LEU A 137 -9.29 11.98 5.06
C LEU A 137 -9.77 13.30 5.67
N GLN A 138 -8.86 14.25 5.93
CA GLN A 138 -9.22 15.62 6.30
C GLN A 138 -10.09 16.26 5.21
N ARG A 139 -9.78 16.06 3.93
CA ARG A 139 -10.59 16.56 2.80
C ARG A 139 -11.95 15.85 2.69
N TRP A 140 -12.09 14.65 3.23
CA TRP A 140 -13.36 13.94 3.39
C TRP A 140 -14.16 14.41 4.62
N GLY A 141 -13.69 15.43 5.37
CA GLY A 141 -14.31 15.92 6.60
C GLY A 141 -14.09 15.00 7.81
N ILE A 142 -13.21 13.99 7.70
CA ILE A 142 -12.90 13.07 8.80
C ILE A 142 -11.75 13.67 9.62
N THR A 143 -12.05 14.68 10.44
CA THR A 143 -11.06 15.43 11.22
C THR A 143 -10.37 14.61 12.31
N SER A 144 -10.98 13.51 12.74
CA SER A 144 -10.38 12.56 13.70
C SER A 144 -9.23 11.73 13.08
N ALA A 145 -9.09 11.72 11.75
CA ALA A 145 -8.02 11.00 11.06
C ALA A 145 -6.69 11.74 11.18
N THR A 146 -6.03 11.59 12.33
CA THR A 146 -4.68 12.10 12.55
C THR A 146 -3.62 11.15 11.96
N GLU A 147 -2.38 11.62 11.80
CA GLU A 147 -1.26 10.76 11.41
C GLU A 147 -1.16 9.51 12.30
N THR A 148 -1.31 9.68 13.63
CA THR A 148 -1.24 8.61 14.61
C THR A 148 -2.37 7.59 14.44
N GLU A 149 -3.62 8.05 14.26
CA GLU A 149 -4.77 7.16 14.11
C GLU A 149 -4.70 6.38 12.79
N VAL A 150 -4.31 7.04 11.71
CA VAL A 150 -4.11 6.38 10.42
C VAL A 150 -2.96 5.38 10.47
N ALA A 151 -1.84 5.73 11.11
CA ALA A 151 -0.71 4.82 11.29
C ALA A 151 -1.11 3.58 12.12
N ARG A 152 -1.94 3.76 13.16
CA ARG A 152 -2.47 2.66 13.97
C ARG A 152 -3.38 1.76 13.15
N ALA A 153 -4.31 2.33 12.40
CA ALA A 153 -5.22 1.57 11.54
C ALA A 153 -4.49 0.81 10.42
N ALA A 154 -3.42 1.39 9.87
CA ALA A 154 -2.56 0.77 8.89
C ALA A 154 -1.56 -0.26 9.47
N GLY A 155 -1.36 -0.29 10.78
CA GLY A 155 -0.33 -1.11 11.41
C GLY A 155 1.09 -0.69 10.99
N THR A 156 1.34 0.61 10.85
CA THR A 156 2.61 1.18 10.42
C THR A 156 3.75 0.82 11.36
N SER A 157 4.86 0.37 10.79
CA SER A 157 6.08 0.01 11.52
C SER A 157 7.27 0.86 11.06
N LEU A 158 8.45 0.60 11.60
CA LEU A 158 9.70 1.21 11.13
C LEU A 158 9.96 0.92 9.64
N MET A 159 9.43 -0.18 9.10
CA MET A 159 9.52 -0.52 7.67
C MET A 159 8.60 0.32 6.78
N GLY A 160 7.79 1.23 7.36
CA GLY A 160 6.81 2.02 6.63
C GLY A 160 5.45 1.34 6.52
N THR A 161 4.72 1.69 5.46
CA THR A 161 3.34 1.24 5.20
C THR A 161 3.18 0.87 3.73
N SER A 162 2.72 -0.33 3.44
CA SER A 162 2.41 -0.79 2.08
C SER A 162 1.02 -0.34 1.62
N MET A 163 0.74 -0.35 0.31
CA MET A 163 -0.58 0.00 -0.22
C MET A 163 -1.73 -0.85 0.35
N PRO A 164 -1.60 -2.18 0.53
CA PRO A 164 -2.63 -2.97 1.22
C PRO A 164 -2.91 -2.49 2.64
N GLN A 165 -1.88 -2.04 3.36
CA GLN A 165 -2.05 -1.47 4.72
C GLN A 165 -2.75 -0.11 4.68
N VAL A 166 -2.46 0.72 3.68
CA VAL A 166 -3.20 1.97 3.45
C VAL A 166 -4.67 1.66 3.15
N LEU A 167 -4.96 0.69 2.28
CA LEU A 167 -6.32 0.27 1.97
C LEU A 167 -7.07 -0.25 3.20
N GLN A 168 -6.40 -0.99 4.08
CA GLN A 168 -6.97 -1.43 5.36
C GLN A 168 -7.34 -0.24 6.25
N ALA A 169 -6.46 0.76 6.33
CA ALA A 169 -6.75 1.99 7.06
C ALA A 169 -7.94 2.75 6.45
N VAL A 170 -8.01 2.90 5.13
CA VAL A 170 -9.16 3.52 4.44
C VAL A 170 -10.48 2.86 4.85
N LYS A 171 -10.52 1.52 4.88
CA LYS A 171 -11.70 0.75 5.28
C LYS A 171 -12.08 1.00 6.74
N SER A 172 -11.11 1.15 7.64
CA SER A 172 -11.38 1.41 9.06
C SER A 172 -12.00 2.81 9.31
N PHE A 173 -11.83 3.74 8.37
CA PHE A 173 -12.49 5.05 8.38
C PHE A 173 -13.81 5.08 7.59
N GLY A 174 -14.37 3.92 7.21
CA GLY A 174 -15.66 3.80 6.55
C GLY A 174 -15.65 4.15 5.05
N LEU A 175 -14.47 4.26 4.46
CA LEU A 175 -14.29 4.50 3.03
C LEU A 175 -13.81 3.24 2.31
N SER A 176 -13.72 3.32 1.00
CA SER A 176 -13.21 2.27 0.13
C SER A 176 -12.10 2.80 -0.76
N GLY A 177 -11.34 1.89 -1.32
CA GLY A 177 -10.28 2.20 -2.26
C GLY A 177 -10.01 1.01 -3.18
N MET A 178 -9.26 1.26 -4.23
CA MET A 178 -8.84 0.24 -5.20
C MET A 178 -7.39 0.49 -5.60
N GLU A 179 -6.54 -0.53 -5.51
CA GLU A 179 -5.16 -0.43 -5.96
C GLU A 179 -5.09 -0.51 -7.48
N LEU A 180 -4.63 0.55 -8.12
CA LEU A 180 -4.61 0.71 -9.56
C LEU A 180 -3.22 1.08 -10.09
N LYS A 181 -3.01 0.87 -11.39
CA LYS A 181 -1.91 1.39 -12.20
C LYS A 181 -2.49 2.16 -13.40
N PRO A 182 -3.14 3.30 -13.16
CA PRO A 182 -3.81 4.04 -14.22
C PRO A 182 -2.83 4.87 -15.04
N THR A 183 -3.23 5.26 -16.25
CA THR A 183 -2.60 6.34 -16.98
C THR A 183 -2.97 7.71 -16.38
N TRP A 184 -2.32 8.77 -16.85
CA TRP A 184 -2.65 10.13 -16.45
C TRP A 184 -4.13 10.47 -16.74
N GLU A 185 -4.60 10.11 -17.94
CA GLU A 185 -5.97 10.31 -18.40
C GLU A 185 -6.98 9.50 -17.57
N GLN A 186 -6.62 8.26 -17.25
CA GLN A 186 -7.44 7.42 -16.38
C GLN A 186 -7.54 7.99 -14.95
N MET A 187 -6.47 8.59 -14.40
CA MET A 187 -6.54 9.28 -13.10
C MET A 187 -7.51 10.47 -13.15
N GLN A 188 -7.48 11.25 -14.24
CA GLN A 188 -8.43 12.35 -14.42
C GLN A 188 -9.89 11.84 -14.52
N GLN A 189 -10.10 10.75 -15.24
CA GLN A 189 -11.43 10.14 -15.40
C GLN A 189 -11.95 9.55 -14.08
N ILE A 190 -11.09 8.89 -13.29
CA ILE A 190 -11.42 8.39 -11.95
C ILE A 190 -11.84 9.54 -11.04
N ASN A 191 -11.19 10.68 -11.14
CA ASN A 191 -11.53 11.93 -10.48
C ASN A 191 -11.74 11.82 -8.96
N ARG A 192 -10.91 11.02 -8.27
CA ARG A 192 -10.94 10.80 -6.82
C ARG A 192 -9.58 11.13 -6.20
N PRO A 193 -9.50 11.90 -5.10
CA PRO A 193 -8.25 12.00 -4.34
C PRO A 193 -7.78 10.61 -3.89
N GLY A 194 -6.47 10.42 -3.85
CA GLY A 194 -5.92 9.11 -3.49
C GLY A 194 -4.45 9.15 -3.14
N VAL A 195 -3.96 8.07 -2.58
CA VAL A 195 -2.54 7.92 -2.23
C VAL A 195 -1.77 7.43 -3.46
N LEU A 196 -0.64 8.08 -3.74
CA LEU A 196 0.30 7.70 -4.78
C LEU A 196 1.59 7.18 -4.16
N ALA A 197 2.16 6.11 -4.73
CA ALA A 197 3.54 5.76 -4.48
C ALA A 197 4.43 6.50 -5.48
N VAL A 198 5.46 7.17 -4.97
CA VAL A 198 6.40 7.96 -5.78
C VAL A 198 7.83 7.68 -5.35
N TRP A 199 8.78 8.11 -6.18
CA TRP A 199 10.18 8.25 -5.80
C TRP A 199 10.43 9.67 -5.29
N GLN A 200 10.92 9.79 -4.06
CA GLN A 200 11.53 11.01 -3.59
C GLN A 200 13.00 11.01 -4.07
N ILE A 201 13.35 12.01 -4.85
CA ILE A 201 14.72 12.18 -5.34
C ILE A 201 15.44 13.09 -4.34
N THR A 202 16.51 12.59 -3.72
CA THR A 202 17.35 13.36 -2.80
C THR A 202 18.28 14.30 -3.57
N ASP A 203 18.88 15.26 -2.88
CA ASP A 203 19.92 16.15 -3.48
C ASP A 203 21.12 15.38 -4.02
N ALA A 204 21.39 14.19 -3.49
CA ALA A 204 22.42 13.27 -4.00
C ALA A 204 21.96 12.45 -5.20
N GLY A 205 20.73 12.62 -5.69
CA GLY A 205 20.15 11.87 -6.80
C GLY A 205 19.64 10.47 -6.44
N GLU A 206 19.61 10.10 -5.16
CA GLU A 206 19.10 8.81 -4.71
C GLU A 206 17.58 8.79 -4.78
N LYS A 207 17.02 7.65 -5.17
CA LYS A 207 15.57 7.41 -5.23
C LYS A 207 15.10 6.68 -3.98
N LEU A 208 14.39 7.36 -3.11
CA LEU A 208 13.79 6.77 -1.91
C LEU A 208 12.28 6.52 -2.12
N PRO A 209 11.74 5.37 -1.69
CA PRO A 209 10.29 5.14 -1.71
C PRO A 209 9.57 6.18 -0.87
N HIS A 210 8.55 6.82 -1.45
CA HIS A 210 7.75 7.83 -0.77
C HIS A 210 6.29 7.70 -1.15
N ALA A 211 5.39 8.24 -0.31
CA ALA A 211 3.96 8.30 -0.57
C ALA A 211 3.47 9.74 -0.44
N VAL A 212 2.67 10.17 -1.40
CA VAL A 212 2.04 11.50 -1.44
C VAL A 212 0.54 11.37 -1.68
N ALA A 213 -0.22 12.41 -1.36
CA ALA A 213 -1.65 12.46 -1.64
C ALA A 213 -1.91 13.22 -2.95
N LEU A 214 -2.51 12.56 -3.95
CA LEU A 214 -3.03 13.24 -5.14
C LEU A 214 -4.26 14.05 -4.75
N MET A 215 -4.18 15.35 -4.91
CA MET A 215 -5.23 16.28 -4.51
C MET A 215 -6.00 16.86 -5.70
N ALA A 216 -5.32 17.09 -6.82
CA ALA A 216 -5.94 17.56 -8.06
C ALA A 216 -5.11 17.14 -9.27
N ILE A 217 -5.76 17.02 -10.43
CA ILE A 217 -5.12 16.72 -11.71
C ILE A 217 -5.97 17.26 -12.85
N ASP A 218 -5.33 17.79 -13.87
CA ASP A 218 -5.94 18.16 -15.16
C ASP A 218 -5.04 17.78 -16.34
N GLY A 219 -5.32 18.25 -17.54
CA GLY A 219 -4.49 17.95 -18.71
C GLY A 219 -3.11 18.60 -18.70
N ILE A 220 -2.78 19.43 -17.70
CA ILE A 220 -1.54 20.21 -17.65
C ILE A 220 -0.69 19.80 -16.46
N LYS A 221 -1.31 19.67 -15.28
CA LYS A 221 -0.62 19.47 -14.01
C LYS A 221 -1.34 18.52 -13.06
N ALA A 222 -0.57 17.86 -12.19
CA ALA A 222 -1.04 17.20 -10.99
C ALA A 222 -0.59 17.99 -9.75
N ILE A 223 -1.46 18.15 -8.77
CA ILE A 223 -1.16 18.76 -7.48
C ILE A 223 -1.19 17.67 -6.43
N VAL A 224 -0.07 17.50 -5.74
CA VAL A 224 0.06 16.54 -4.65
C VAL A 224 0.31 17.24 -3.32
N ALA A 225 -0.21 16.70 -2.23
CA ALA A 225 0.19 17.07 -0.88
C ALA A 225 1.34 16.15 -0.47
N ASP A 226 2.51 16.74 -0.24
CA ASP A 226 3.72 16.01 0.17
C ASP A 226 3.88 16.04 1.70
N PRO A 227 3.77 14.88 2.37
CA PRO A 227 3.93 14.80 3.81
C PRO A 227 5.33 15.17 4.30
N ALA A 228 6.38 14.93 3.51
CA ALA A 228 7.75 15.22 3.92
C ALA A 228 7.96 16.74 4.10
N THR A 229 7.44 17.51 3.19
CA THR A 229 7.56 18.98 3.22
C THR A 229 6.40 19.68 3.94
N GLY A 230 5.23 19.02 4.02
CA GLY A 230 3.99 19.61 4.52
C GLY A 230 3.43 20.69 3.57
N LYS A 231 3.73 20.58 2.27
CA LYS A 231 3.33 21.55 1.23
C LYS A 231 2.65 20.85 0.07
N TYR A 232 1.92 21.63 -0.72
CA TYR A 232 1.49 21.21 -2.06
C TYR A 232 2.62 21.40 -3.05
N GLN A 233 2.77 20.42 -3.94
CA GLN A 233 3.70 20.45 -5.06
C GLN A 233 2.92 20.23 -6.35
N SER A 234 3.31 20.91 -7.41
CA SER A 234 2.69 20.80 -8.73
C SER A 234 3.68 20.20 -9.71
N TYR A 235 3.24 19.20 -10.45
CA TYR A 235 4.05 18.49 -11.45
C TYR A 235 3.35 18.52 -12.79
N THR A 236 4.06 18.81 -13.85
CA THR A 236 3.65 18.51 -15.22
C THR A 236 3.60 16.99 -15.41
N GLN A 237 2.91 16.50 -16.45
CA GLN A 237 2.85 15.06 -16.73
C GLN A 237 4.24 14.45 -16.92
N ALA A 238 5.16 15.19 -17.57
CA ALA A 238 6.54 14.72 -17.77
C ALA A 238 7.31 14.57 -16.46
N GLU A 239 7.25 15.55 -15.56
CA GLU A 239 7.86 15.51 -14.24
C GLU A 239 7.24 14.41 -13.37
N PHE A 240 5.92 14.26 -13.41
CA PHE A 240 5.20 13.24 -12.68
C PHE A 240 5.66 11.83 -13.08
N ASN A 241 5.81 11.56 -14.36
CA ASN A 241 6.28 10.26 -14.87
C ASN A 241 7.68 9.88 -14.39
N VAL A 242 8.54 10.85 -14.05
CA VAL A 242 9.89 10.59 -13.51
C VAL A 242 9.83 10.05 -12.09
N ILE A 243 8.87 10.54 -11.30
CA ILE A 243 8.76 10.21 -9.87
C ILE A 243 7.75 9.11 -9.60
N TRP A 244 6.81 8.84 -10.50
CA TRP A 244 5.72 7.89 -10.25
C TRP A 244 6.18 6.44 -10.24
N ARG A 245 5.59 5.63 -9.35
CA ARG A 245 5.89 4.20 -9.16
C ARG A 245 4.74 3.29 -9.59
N ASP A 246 3.87 3.74 -10.48
CA ASP A 246 2.72 2.98 -11.01
C ASP A 246 1.75 2.45 -9.94
N GLU A 247 1.64 3.11 -8.81
CA GLU A 247 0.71 2.72 -7.75
C GLU A 247 -0.15 3.91 -7.32
N TYR A 248 -1.46 3.76 -7.47
CA TYR A 248 -2.48 4.72 -7.09
C TYR A 248 -3.61 4.04 -6.34
N LEU A 249 -4.01 4.62 -5.22
CA LEU A 249 -5.14 4.19 -4.40
C LEU A 249 -6.18 5.32 -4.32
N PRO A 250 -7.11 5.45 -5.29
CA PRO A 250 -8.24 6.37 -5.19
C PRO A 250 -9.12 6.02 -4.01
N ILE A 251 -9.66 7.04 -3.33
CA ILE A 251 -10.49 6.89 -2.14
C ILE A 251 -11.90 7.38 -2.45
N TYR A 252 -12.91 6.55 -2.13
CA TYR A 252 -14.31 6.78 -2.45
C TYR A 252 -15.23 6.11 -1.41
N ARG A 253 -16.51 6.46 -1.40
CA ARG A 253 -17.52 5.72 -0.63
C ARG A 253 -17.97 4.49 -1.44
N SER A 254 -18.17 3.35 -0.78
CA SER A 254 -18.68 2.15 -1.46
C SER A 254 -20.00 2.41 -2.18
N THR A 255 -20.82 3.29 -1.65
CA THR A 255 -22.10 3.72 -2.22
C THR A 255 -21.94 4.50 -3.54
N ASP A 256 -20.78 5.13 -3.77
CA ASP A 256 -20.50 5.89 -5.00
C ASP A 256 -20.40 5.00 -6.24
N LEU A 257 -20.27 3.69 -6.06
CA LEU A 257 -20.19 2.70 -7.15
C LEU A 257 -21.45 1.83 -7.28
N VAL A 258 -22.52 2.17 -6.56
CA VAL A 258 -23.77 1.41 -6.60
C VAL A 258 -24.73 2.10 -7.57
N PHE A 259 -24.83 1.57 -8.78
CA PHE A 259 -25.76 2.08 -9.81
C PHE A 259 -26.75 1.01 -10.24
N SER A 260 -27.99 1.43 -10.54
CA SER A 260 -28.88 0.60 -11.33
C SER A 260 -28.38 0.52 -12.79
N SER A 261 -28.73 -0.56 -13.50
CA SER A 261 -28.38 -0.70 -14.92
C SER A 261 -28.90 0.50 -15.76
N ASN A 262 -30.07 1.04 -15.43
CA ASN A 262 -30.62 2.20 -16.10
C ASN A 262 -29.83 3.47 -15.82
N THR A 263 -29.36 3.67 -14.58
CA THR A 263 -28.52 4.81 -14.21
C THR A 263 -27.17 4.72 -14.93
N ALA A 264 -26.55 3.54 -14.94
CA ALA A 264 -25.30 3.32 -15.64
C ALA A 264 -25.43 3.59 -17.14
N LEU A 265 -26.49 3.07 -17.79
CA LEU A 265 -26.77 3.35 -19.21
C LEU A 265 -26.99 4.84 -19.47
N GLY A 266 -27.73 5.54 -18.60
CA GLY A 266 -27.90 6.99 -18.73
C GLY A 266 -26.61 7.78 -18.60
N TYR A 267 -25.67 7.35 -17.76
CA TYR A 267 -24.34 7.95 -17.65
C TYR A 267 -23.48 7.68 -18.89
N LEU A 268 -23.48 6.45 -19.39
CA LEU A 268 -22.79 6.07 -20.63
C LEU A 268 -23.29 6.89 -21.83
N GLN A 269 -24.61 7.04 -21.98
CA GLN A 269 -25.23 7.85 -23.03
C GLN A 269 -24.82 9.34 -22.94
N LYS A 270 -24.76 9.90 -21.72
CA LYS A 270 -24.29 11.28 -21.52
C LYS A 270 -22.82 11.47 -21.90
N LEU A 271 -22.02 10.41 -21.84
CA LEU A 271 -20.61 10.38 -22.25
C LEU A 271 -20.44 10.00 -23.74
N GLY A 272 -21.53 9.82 -24.49
CA GLY A 272 -21.48 9.52 -25.93
C GLY A 272 -21.42 8.04 -26.30
N HIS A 273 -21.65 7.14 -25.32
CA HIS A 273 -21.68 5.69 -25.55
C HIS A 273 -23.14 5.21 -25.64
N PHE A 274 -23.56 4.81 -26.82
CA PHE A 274 -24.96 4.46 -27.13
C PHE A 274 -25.13 2.95 -27.40
N GLY A 275 -26.38 2.52 -27.46
CA GLY A 275 -26.80 1.14 -27.73
C GLY A 275 -27.33 0.43 -26.46
N SER A 276 -27.32 -0.88 -26.46
CA SER A 276 -27.61 -1.70 -25.28
C SER A 276 -26.57 -1.45 -24.19
N LEU A 277 -26.89 -1.79 -22.93
CA LEU A 277 -25.95 -1.61 -21.82
C LEU A 277 -24.60 -2.29 -22.12
N THR A 278 -24.62 -3.50 -22.67
CA THR A 278 -23.42 -4.26 -23.02
C THR A 278 -22.57 -3.58 -24.07
N GLU A 279 -23.19 -3.03 -25.12
CA GLU A 279 -22.51 -2.28 -26.19
C GLU A 279 -21.95 -0.96 -25.71
N ALA A 280 -22.72 -0.21 -24.90
CA ALA A 280 -22.29 1.06 -24.32
C ALA A 280 -21.12 0.86 -23.35
N VAL A 281 -21.15 -0.20 -22.50
CA VAL A 281 -20.04 -0.55 -21.61
C VAL A 281 -18.79 -0.94 -22.40
N ARG A 282 -18.93 -1.75 -23.45
CA ARG A 282 -17.81 -2.10 -24.35
C ARG A 282 -17.19 -0.84 -24.94
N SER A 283 -17.99 0.02 -25.55
CA SER A 283 -17.52 1.27 -26.15
C SER A 283 -16.80 2.18 -25.15
N PHE A 284 -17.31 2.27 -23.92
CA PHE A 284 -16.67 3.01 -22.84
C PHE A 284 -15.32 2.40 -22.44
N GLN A 285 -15.26 1.08 -22.29
CA GLN A 285 -14.02 0.36 -21.91
C GLN A 285 -12.95 0.52 -23.00
N GLU A 286 -13.32 0.42 -24.29
CA GLU A 286 -12.42 0.64 -25.43
C GLU A 286 -11.90 2.09 -25.46
N ALA A 287 -12.78 3.08 -25.27
CA ALA A 287 -12.42 4.50 -25.28
C ALA A 287 -11.47 4.91 -24.14
N HIS A 288 -11.42 4.15 -23.05
CA HIS A 288 -10.60 4.43 -21.87
C HIS A 288 -9.45 3.42 -21.67
N ASP A 289 -9.10 2.64 -22.69
CA ASP A 289 -8.04 1.62 -22.62
C ASP A 289 -8.21 0.63 -21.46
N LEU A 290 -9.45 0.25 -21.15
CA LEU A 290 -9.76 -0.75 -20.14
C LEU A 290 -9.80 -2.15 -20.77
N LYS A 291 -9.67 -3.17 -19.92
CA LYS A 291 -9.95 -4.55 -20.37
C LYS A 291 -11.42 -4.63 -20.78
N VAL A 292 -11.67 -4.97 -22.04
CA VAL A 292 -13.02 -5.09 -22.59
C VAL A 292 -13.68 -6.37 -22.07
N THR A 293 -14.50 -6.21 -21.03
CA THR A 293 -15.32 -7.29 -20.44
C THR A 293 -16.78 -7.19 -20.86
N SER A 294 -17.19 -6.03 -21.37
CA SER A 294 -18.59 -5.67 -21.64
C SER A 294 -19.51 -5.76 -20.41
N GLN A 295 -18.91 -5.75 -19.20
CA GLN A 295 -19.61 -5.80 -17.91
C GLN A 295 -19.25 -4.59 -17.05
N LEU A 296 -20.18 -4.17 -16.20
CA LEU A 296 -19.97 -3.11 -15.21
C LEU A 296 -19.13 -3.65 -14.03
N ASP A 297 -17.83 -3.93 -14.29
CA ASP A 297 -16.89 -4.27 -13.22
C ASP A 297 -16.55 -3.05 -12.36
N SER A 298 -15.91 -3.27 -11.22
CA SER A 298 -15.61 -2.22 -10.24
C SER A 298 -14.76 -1.09 -10.80
N LEU A 299 -13.83 -1.38 -11.71
CA LEU A 299 -12.99 -0.36 -12.34
C LEU A 299 -13.78 0.47 -13.34
N THR A 300 -14.61 -0.19 -14.15
CA THR A 300 -15.54 0.47 -15.08
C THR A 300 -16.50 1.40 -14.33
N LEU A 301 -17.09 0.94 -13.23
CA LEU A 301 -17.97 1.74 -12.37
C LEU A 301 -17.23 2.94 -11.75
N LEU A 302 -16.01 2.73 -11.27
CA LEU A 302 -15.19 3.80 -10.69
C LEU A 302 -14.91 4.89 -11.73
N MET A 303 -14.50 4.53 -12.92
CA MET A 303 -14.23 5.49 -14.00
C MET A 303 -15.50 6.16 -14.51
N LEU A 304 -16.57 5.41 -14.71
CA LEU A 304 -17.86 5.94 -15.12
C LEU A 304 -18.40 6.98 -14.12
N SER A 305 -18.27 6.69 -12.82
CA SER A 305 -18.73 7.58 -11.77
C SER A 305 -17.96 8.90 -11.71
N GLY A 306 -16.72 8.95 -12.15
CA GLY A 306 -15.83 10.10 -11.97
C GLY A 306 -16.36 11.41 -12.55
N SER A 307 -17.10 11.36 -13.66
CA SER A 307 -17.74 12.52 -14.29
C SER A 307 -19.02 12.99 -13.59
N PHE A 308 -19.61 12.16 -12.72
CA PHE A 308 -20.92 12.38 -12.08
C PHE A 308 -20.85 12.48 -10.56
N ILE A 309 -19.65 12.73 -10.02
CA ILE A 309 -19.42 12.87 -8.58
C ILE A 309 -20.20 14.06 -8.03
N GLN A 310 -20.90 13.83 -6.92
CA GLN A 310 -21.60 14.85 -6.16
C GLN A 310 -21.24 14.73 -4.67
N GLU A 311 -21.10 15.87 -3.99
CA GLU A 311 -20.92 15.95 -2.52
C GLU A 311 -19.69 15.17 -1.98
N THR A 312 -18.70 14.89 -2.81
CA THR A 312 -17.46 14.24 -2.40
C THR A 312 -16.25 14.93 -3.03
N PRO A 313 -15.07 14.80 -2.42
CA PRO A 313 -13.86 15.41 -2.96
C PRO A 313 -13.54 14.90 -4.38
N THR A 314 -13.23 15.85 -5.28
CA THR A 314 -12.86 15.58 -6.68
C THR A 314 -11.40 15.96 -6.94
N LEU A 315 -10.85 15.58 -8.09
CA LEU A 315 -9.51 15.99 -8.53
C LEU A 315 -9.52 17.26 -9.41
N LYS A 316 -10.65 17.94 -9.55
CA LYS A 316 -10.74 19.15 -10.38
C LYS A 316 -9.88 20.27 -9.80
N VAL A 317 -8.88 20.73 -10.56
CA VAL A 317 -7.89 21.73 -10.13
C VAL A 317 -8.56 23.03 -9.67
N LYS A 318 -9.52 23.56 -10.42
CA LYS A 318 -10.21 24.82 -10.05
C LYS A 318 -10.94 24.72 -8.71
N GLU A 319 -11.64 23.60 -8.46
CA GLU A 319 -12.36 23.36 -7.20
C GLU A 319 -11.38 23.24 -6.03
N PHE A 320 -10.26 22.55 -6.26
CA PHE A 320 -9.22 22.37 -5.26
C PHE A 320 -8.51 23.71 -4.93
N GLU A 321 -8.07 24.47 -5.91
CA GLU A 321 -7.40 25.77 -5.71
C GLU A 321 -8.30 26.78 -4.97
N ALA A 322 -9.59 26.79 -5.30
CA ALA A 322 -10.57 27.59 -4.59
C ALA A 322 -10.67 27.19 -3.09
N SER A 323 -10.70 25.90 -2.80
CA SER A 323 -10.75 25.40 -1.42
C SER A 323 -9.48 25.77 -0.64
N VAL A 324 -8.28 25.57 -1.22
CA VAL A 324 -7.00 25.93 -0.58
C VAL A 324 -6.93 27.43 -0.30
N THR A 325 -7.37 28.27 -1.23
CA THR A 325 -7.41 29.74 -1.03
C THR A 325 -8.31 30.10 0.14
N GLN A 326 -9.44 29.41 0.32
CA GLN A 326 -10.34 29.62 1.45
C GLN A 326 -9.67 29.24 2.77
N TYR A 327 -8.95 28.10 2.82
CA TYR A 327 -8.23 27.68 4.06
C TYR A 327 -7.13 28.64 4.44
N MET A 328 -6.36 29.11 3.49
CA MET A 328 -5.28 30.09 3.75
C MET A 328 -5.83 31.40 4.33
N LYS A 329 -7.05 31.79 3.99
CA LYS A 329 -7.75 32.95 4.60
C LYS A 329 -8.24 32.70 6.01
N CYS A 330 -8.54 31.43 6.38
CA CYS A 330 -8.99 31.07 7.72
C CYS A 330 -7.86 31.08 8.78
N GLY A 331 -6.59 31.01 8.36
CA GLY A 331 -5.43 30.96 9.25
C GLY A 331 -5.50 29.77 10.21
N ASP A 332 -5.04 29.98 11.46
CA ASP A 332 -4.95 28.91 12.48
C ASP A 332 -6.31 28.47 13.06
N ARG A 333 -7.42 29.09 12.66
CA ARG A 333 -8.78 28.73 13.12
C ARG A 333 -9.39 27.64 12.24
N LEU A 334 -8.74 26.48 12.22
CA LEU A 334 -9.10 25.31 11.39
C LEU A 334 -10.47 24.70 11.75
N ASP A 335 -10.95 24.90 12.99
CA ASP A 335 -12.23 24.44 13.52
C ASP A 335 -13.44 25.14 12.91
N ARG A 336 -13.25 26.30 12.29
CA ARG A 336 -14.32 27.14 11.74
C ARG A 336 -14.40 27.17 10.22
N CYS A 337 -13.52 26.46 9.54
CA CYS A 337 -13.52 26.37 8.09
C CYS A 337 -13.92 24.97 7.61
N PRO A 338 -15.16 24.76 7.16
CA PRO A 338 -15.54 23.50 6.52
C PRO A 338 -14.78 23.31 5.22
N TRP A 339 -14.65 22.05 4.82
CA TRP A 339 -14.09 21.66 3.54
C TRP A 339 -14.98 22.10 2.37
#